data_6d23cd0e27843764e16b68ac58a097d6
#
_entry.id   6d23cd0e27843764e16b68ac58a097d6
#
_cell.length_a   1.000
_cell.length_b   1.000
_cell.length_c   1.000
_cell.angle_alpha   90.00
_cell.angle_beta   90.00
_cell.angle_gamma   90.00
#
_symmetry.space_group_name_H-M   'P 1'
#
loop_
_entity.id
_entity.type
_entity.pdbx_description
1 polymer ?
#
loop_
_entity_poly.entity_id
_entity_poly.type
_entity_poly.pdbx_seq_one_letter_code
_entity_poly.pdbx_strand_id
1 'polypeptide(L)'
;MSRIGKKPVIIPANVTVDIAEGNVVTAKGPKGTLTHALHPDMILKLEGNVLTVERPDEEHLHKSLHGLTRTLISNMVEGVEKGYAKELEVNGVGYRAEKKGTQLVMRLGFSHEVFMDEIPGITVEVPSPNKIIVRGIDKQVVGQFAAEVRGKRPPEPYKGKGIKYTTEVIRRKVGKTGGKK
;
A
#
# COMPACT_ATOMS: atom_id res chain seq x y z
N MET A 1 -11.14 -22.61 10.27
CA MET A 1 -9.74 -22.82 9.79
C MET A 1 -9.33 -21.67 8.87
N SER A 2 -8.13 -21.06 9.06
CA SER A 2 -7.63 -19.99 8.18
C SER A 2 -7.01 -20.61 6.91
N ARG A 3 -7.70 -20.52 5.77
CA ARG A 3 -7.15 -20.95 4.47
C ARG A 3 -5.92 -20.13 4.05
N ILE A 4 -5.87 -18.85 4.44
CA ILE A 4 -4.76 -17.94 4.14
C ILE A 4 -3.54 -18.28 5.00
N GLY A 5 -3.71 -18.48 6.31
CA GLY A 5 -2.60 -18.78 7.23
C GLY A 5 -1.88 -20.09 6.90
N LYS A 6 -2.60 -21.10 6.44
CA LYS A 6 -2.01 -22.41 6.06
C LYS A 6 -1.28 -22.40 4.71
N LYS A 7 -1.44 -21.34 3.91
CA LYS A 7 -0.77 -21.27 2.61
C LYS A 7 0.70 -20.96 2.80
N PRO A 8 1.65 -21.78 2.34
CA PRO A 8 3.07 -21.51 2.47
C PRO A 8 3.46 -20.21 1.73
N VAL A 9 4.53 -19.58 2.20
CA VAL A 9 5.17 -18.44 1.52
C VAL A 9 6.41 -18.99 0.82
N ILE A 10 6.42 -18.91 -0.51
CA ILE A 10 7.56 -19.32 -1.32
C ILE A 10 8.52 -18.12 -1.40
N ILE A 11 9.78 -18.32 -1.01
CA ILE A 11 10.84 -17.32 -1.05
C ILE A 11 11.56 -17.48 -2.39
N PRO A 12 11.57 -16.44 -3.25
CA PRO A 12 12.32 -16.46 -4.51
C PRO A 12 13.83 -16.56 -4.25
N ALA A 13 14.58 -17.10 -5.20
CA ALA A 13 16.03 -17.30 -5.07
C ALA A 13 16.84 -16.00 -4.88
N ASN A 14 16.29 -14.87 -5.26
CA ASN A 14 16.88 -13.54 -5.13
C ASN A 14 16.50 -12.82 -3.83
N VAL A 15 15.77 -13.48 -2.93
CA VAL A 15 15.34 -12.96 -1.63
C VAL A 15 15.86 -13.86 -0.52
N THR A 16 16.40 -13.27 0.53
CA THR A 16 16.76 -13.97 1.77
C THR A 16 15.85 -13.52 2.90
N VAL A 17 15.46 -14.46 3.74
CA VAL A 17 14.60 -14.20 4.91
C VAL A 17 15.30 -14.75 6.14
N ASP A 18 15.57 -13.88 7.11
CA ASP A 18 16.14 -14.20 8.40
C ASP A 18 15.06 -14.03 9.48
N ILE A 19 15.00 -14.95 10.43
CA ILE A 19 14.08 -14.92 11.57
C ILE A 19 14.91 -14.83 12.83
N ALA A 20 14.82 -13.70 13.53
CA ALA A 20 15.47 -13.49 14.82
C ALA A 20 14.53 -13.82 16.01
N GLU A 21 15.08 -13.82 17.22
CA GLU A 21 14.30 -14.01 18.44
C GLU A 21 13.15 -13.02 18.57
N GLY A 22 12.02 -13.45 19.12
CA GLY A 22 10.81 -12.62 19.24
C GLY A 22 10.06 -12.44 17.93
N ASN A 23 10.24 -13.35 16.95
CA ASN A 23 9.59 -13.30 15.63
C ASN A 23 9.87 -12.01 14.85
N VAL A 24 11.09 -11.46 14.99
CA VAL A 24 11.54 -10.36 14.15
C VAL A 24 12.02 -10.93 12.82
N VAL A 25 11.26 -10.68 11.77
CA VAL A 25 11.56 -11.17 10.42
C VAL A 25 12.22 -10.07 9.61
N THR A 26 13.36 -10.39 9.01
CA THR A 26 14.07 -9.51 8.08
C THR A 26 14.11 -10.15 6.70
N ALA A 27 13.51 -9.47 5.71
CA ALA A 27 13.56 -9.86 4.31
C ALA A 27 14.51 -8.94 3.55
N LYS A 28 15.48 -9.52 2.83
CA LYS A 28 16.44 -8.79 1.97
C LYS A 28 16.27 -9.22 0.52
N GLY A 29 16.18 -8.26 -0.37
CA GLY A 29 16.01 -8.52 -1.81
C GLY A 29 16.62 -7.41 -2.66
N PRO A 30 16.44 -7.49 -3.99
CA PRO A 30 17.03 -6.54 -4.95
C PRO A 30 16.52 -5.10 -4.78
N LYS A 31 15.33 -4.90 -4.22
CA LYS A 31 14.74 -3.57 -3.99
C LYS A 31 15.12 -2.96 -2.64
N GLY A 32 15.62 -3.76 -1.71
CA GLY A 32 16.01 -3.29 -0.38
C GLY A 32 15.80 -4.33 0.71
N THR A 33 15.76 -3.84 1.95
CA THR A 33 15.59 -4.67 3.14
C THR A 33 14.39 -4.15 3.94
N LEU A 34 13.55 -5.06 4.39
CA LEU A 34 12.45 -4.79 5.32
C LEU A 34 12.60 -5.64 6.57
N THR A 35 12.34 -5.04 7.73
CA THR A 35 12.31 -5.75 9.02
C THR A 35 10.98 -5.45 9.70
N HIS A 36 10.31 -6.51 10.14
CA HIS A 36 9.05 -6.42 10.88
C HIS A 36 9.07 -7.34 12.10
N ALA A 37 8.64 -6.81 13.24
CA ALA A 37 8.34 -7.61 14.42
C ALA A 37 6.92 -8.18 14.29
N LEU A 38 6.82 -9.49 14.29
CA LEU A 38 5.55 -10.22 14.23
C LEU A 38 5.12 -10.65 15.63
N HIS A 39 3.89 -11.14 15.77
CA HIS A 39 3.40 -11.57 17.08
C HIS A 39 4.22 -12.75 17.61
N PRO A 40 4.71 -12.70 18.85
CA PRO A 40 5.63 -13.71 19.39
C PRO A 40 5.01 -15.11 19.51
N ASP A 41 3.70 -15.23 19.71
CA ASP A 41 3.01 -16.51 19.86
C ASP A 41 2.94 -17.32 18.54
N MET A 42 3.20 -16.69 17.41
CA MET A 42 3.18 -17.40 16.13
C MET A 42 4.46 -18.23 15.94
N ILE A 43 4.32 -19.45 15.45
CA ILE A 43 5.43 -20.36 15.19
C ILE A 43 5.80 -20.23 13.72
N LEU A 44 7.02 -19.74 13.46
CA LEU A 44 7.55 -19.58 12.10
C LEU A 44 8.54 -20.73 11.81
N LYS A 45 8.32 -21.44 10.70
CA LYS A 45 9.20 -22.52 10.24
C LYS A 45 9.71 -22.19 8.84
N LEU A 46 11.02 -22.15 8.70
CA LEU A 46 11.70 -21.95 7.42
C LEU A 46 12.38 -23.25 6.99
N GLU A 47 11.90 -23.86 5.92
CA GLU A 47 12.44 -25.09 5.35
C GLU A 47 12.90 -24.82 3.92
N GLY A 48 14.22 -24.61 3.76
CA GLY A 48 14.79 -24.21 2.47
C GLY A 48 14.23 -22.87 1.99
N ASN A 49 13.45 -22.87 0.91
CA ASN A 49 12.83 -21.69 0.33
C ASN A 49 11.33 -21.56 0.64
N VAL A 50 10.82 -22.34 1.59
CA VAL A 50 9.41 -22.32 1.97
C VAL A 50 9.29 -21.90 3.43
N LEU A 51 8.53 -20.84 3.69
CA LEU A 51 8.20 -20.38 5.02
C LEU A 51 6.74 -20.71 5.34
N THR A 52 6.53 -21.41 6.45
CA THR A 52 5.22 -21.75 6.98
C THR A 52 4.98 -21.07 8.31
N VAL A 53 3.73 -20.70 8.56
CA VAL A 53 3.29 -20.10 9.82
C VAL A 53 2.34 -21.08 10.49
N GLU A 54 2.60 -21.39 11.75
CA GLU A 54 1.73 -22.21 12.58
C GLU A 54 1.23 -21.39 13.77
N ARG A 55 0.12 -21.79 14.35
CA ARG A 55 -0.44 -21.21 15.57
C ARG A 55 -0.38 -22.24 16.70
N PRO A 56 -0.20 -21.79 17.96
CA PRO A 56 -0.07 -22.70 19.10
C PRO A 56 -1.38 -23.44 19.42
N ASP A 57 -2.52 -22.80 19.21
CA ASP A 57 -3.84 -23.33 19.55
C ASP A 57 -4.97 -22.83 18.63
N GLU A 58 -6.22 -23.15 19.02
CA GLU A 58 -7.45 -22.76 18.30
C GLU A 58 -8.16 -21.53 18.92
N GLU A 59 -7.46 -20.72 19.71
CA GLU A 59 -8.03 -19.47 20.25
C GLU A 59 -8.37 -18.48 19.16
N HIS A 60 -9.35 -17.63 19.41
CA HIS A 60 -9.83 -16.65 18.45
C HIS A 60 -8.75 -15.66 18.04
N LEU A 61 -7.92 -15.23 19.00
CA LEU A 61 -6.77 -14.35 18.75
C LEU A 61 -5.76 -15.01 17.81
N HIS A 62 -5.32 -16.24 18.11
CA HIS A 62 -4.33 -16.96 17.30
C HIS A 62 -4.87 -17.30 15.89
N LYS A 63 -6.16 -17.55 15.75
CA LYS A 63 -6.81 -17.70 14.43
C LYS A 63 -6.72 -16.41 13.59
N SER A 64 -6.92 -15.25 14.20
CA SER A 64 -6.83 -13.97 13.50
C SER A 64 -5.39 -13.62 13.13
N LEU A 65 -4.46 -13.82 14.06
CA LEU A 65 -3.04 -13.55 13.87
C LEU A 65 -2.39 -14.46 12.83
N HIS A 66 -2.81 -15.72 12.73
CA HIS A 66 -2.26 -16.70 11.80
C HIS A 66 -2.31 -16.20 10.33
N GLY A 67 -3.47 -15.72 9.89
CA GLY A 67 -3.62 -15.18 8.53
C GLY A 67 -2.92 -13.83 8.34
N LEU A 68 -2.92 -12.99 9.36
CA LEU A 68 -2.24 -11.69 9.35
C LEU A 68 -0.72 -11.88 9.21
N THR A 69 -0.11 -12.68 10.10
CA THR A 69 1.33 -12.94 10.11
C THR A 69 1.81 -13.48 8.76
N ARG A 70 1.12 -14.49 8.23
CA ARG A 70 1.44 -15.04 6.90
C ARG A 70 1.37 -13.96 5.81
N THR A 71 0.35 -13.10 5.84
CA THR A 71 0.16 -12.05 4.84
C THR A 71 1.25 -10.98 4.96
N LEU A 72 1.64 -10.59 6.16
CA LEU A 72 2.74 -9.65 6.39
C LEU A 72 4.05 -10.17 5.81
N ILE A 73 4.42 -11.41 6.10
CA ILE A 73 5.63 -12.04 5.55
C ILE A 73 5.57 -12.09 4.02
N SER A 74 4.44 -12.51 3.44
CA SER A 74 4.27 -12.56 1.98
C SER A 74 4.40 -11.17 1.35
N ASN A 75 3.87 -10.14 1.99
CA ASN A 75 4.02 -8.76 1.52
C ASN A 75 5.48 -8.28 1.62
N MET A 76 6.21 -8.66 2.67
CA MET A 76 7.64 -8.32 2.79
C MET A 76 8.45 -8.95 1.66
N VAL A 77 8.28 -10.26 1.41
CA VAL A 77 8.99 -10.99 0.35
C VAL A 77 8.69 -10.38 -1.02
N GLU A 78 7.42 -10.13 -1.35
CA GLU A 78 7.03 -9.50 -2.61
C GLU A 78 7.55 -8.06 -2.72
N GLY A 79 7.53 -7.31 -1.62
CA GLY A 79 7.98 -5.92 -1.59
C GLY A 79 9.48 -5.77 -1.86
N VAL A 80 10.33 -6.61 -1.25
CA VAL A 80 11.78 -6.57 -1.47
C VAL A 80 12.18 -7.16 -2.83
N GLU A 81 11.35 -8.03 -3.42
CA GLU A 81 11.56 -8.60 -4.75
C GLU A 81 11.15 -7.62 -5.87
N LYS A 82 9.87 -7.20 -5.87
CA LYS A 82 9.25 -6.44 -6.97
C LYS A 82 9.00 -4.98 -6.63
N GLY A 83 8.80 -4.69 -5.36
CA GLY A 83 8.28 -3.41 -4.90
C GLY A 83 6.78 -3.29 -5.11
N TYR A 84 6.21 -2.25 -4.52
CA TYR A 84 4.80 -1.90 -4.69
C TYR A 84 4.65 -0.55 -5.37
N ALA A 85 3.58 -0.42 -6.15
CA ALA A 85 3.19 0.83 -6.77
C ALA A 85 1.67 1.04 -6.60
N LYS A 86 1.29 2.27 -6.28
CA LYS A 86 -0.11 2.73 -6.31
C LYS A 86 -0.23 3.90 -7.26
N GLU A 87 -1.14 3.77 -8.21
CA GLU A 87 -1.41 4.80 -9.20
C GLU A 87 -2.67 5.57 -8.85
N LEU A 88 -2.58 6.89 -8.93
CA LEU A 88 -3.65 7.83 -8.64
C LEU A 88 -3.87 8.73 -9.86
N GLU A 89 -5.14 9.05 -10.13
CA GLU A 89 -5.56 9.98 -11.16
C GLU A 89 -6.11 11.25 -10.53
N VAL A 90 -5.64 12.38 -11.04
CA VAL A 90 -6.10 13.72 -10.64
C VAL A 90 -7.09 14.23 -11.67
N ASN A 91 -8.36 14.28 -11.32
CA ASN A 91 -9.45 14.66 -12.21
C ASN A 91 -10.04 16.02 -11.81
N GLY A 92 -10.16 16.91 -12.76
CA GLY A 92 -10.79 18.23 -12.56
C GLY A 92 -10.18 19.30 -13.46
N VAL A 93 -11.00 20.27 -13.88
CA VAL A 93 -10.51 21.41 -14.66
C VAL A 93 -9.57 22.24 -13.80
N GLY A 94 -8.34 22.45 -14.28
CA GLY A 94 -7.30 23.18 -13.55
C GLY A 94 -6.61 22.38 -12.42
N TYR A 95 -7.00 21.12 -12.17
CA TYR A 95 -6.30 20.26 -11.23
C TYR A 95 -5.04 19.71 -11.86
N ARG A 96 -3.94 19.76 -11.14
CA ARG A 96 -2.65 19.24 -11.60
C ARG A 96 -1.76 18.85 -10.44
N ALA A 97 -0.86 17.93 -10.70
CA ALA A 97 0.21 17.52 -9.80
C ALA A 97 1.57 17.76 -10.50
N GLU A 98 2.55 18.12 -9.72
CA GLU A 98 3.94 18.31 -10.15
C GLU A 98 4.86 17.75 -9.05
N LYS A 99 6.02 17.21 -9.42
CA LYS A 99 7.07 16.86 -8.46
C LYS A 99 8.14 17.95 -8.49
N LYS A 100 8.46 18.51 -7.33
CA LYS A 100 9.55 19.49 -7.16
C LYS A 100 10.55 18.94 -6.13
N GLY A 101 11.64 18.37 -6.63
CA GLY A 101 12.62 17.67 -5.78
C GLY A 101 11.98 16.45 -5.11
N THR A 102 11.93 16.44 -3.78
CA THR A 102 11.28 15.40 -2.95
C THR A 102 9.83 15.75 -2.58
N GLN A 103 9.31 16.85 -3.08
CA GLN A 103 7.99 17.35 -2.72
C GLN A 103 6.98 17.15 -3.85
N LEU A 104 5.84 16.56 -3.52
CA LEU A 104 4.66 16.50 -4.39
C LEU A 104 3.85 17.78 -4.17
N VAL A 105 3.70 18.56 -5.24
CA VAL A 105 2.92 19.80 -5.25
C VAL A 105 1.64 19.58 -6.05
N MET A 106 0.50 19.89 -5.46
CA MET A 106 -0.80 19.64 -6.08
C MET A 106 -1.65 20.90 -6.08
N ARG A 107 -2.23 21.23 -7.24
CA ARG A 107 -3.30 22.22 -7.36
C ARG A 107 -4.64 21.51 -7.51
N LEU A 108 -5.48 21.62 -6.49
CA LEU A 108 -6.70 20.82 -6.34
C LEU A 108 -7.95 21.69 -6.21
N GLY A 109 -7.93 22.90 -6.79
CA GLY A 109 -9.04 23.85 -6.72
C GLY A 109 -9.22 24.54 -5.38
N PHE A 110 -8.19 24.56 -4.56
CA PHE A 110 -8.06 25.41 -3.39
C PHE A 110 -7.42 26.75 -3.78
N SER A 111 -7.52 27.76 -2.92
CA SER A 111 -6.84 29.06 -3.08
C SER A 111 -5.32 28.97 -2.90
N HIS A 112 -4.81 27.84 -2.39
CA HIS A 112 -3.39 27.54 -2.15
C HIS A 112 -3.01 26.21 -2.78
N GLU A 113 -1.72 26.01 -2.97
CA GLU A 113 -1.16 24.71 -3.38
C GLU A 113 -1.09 23.77 -2.17
N VAL A 114 -1.26 22.49 -2.41
CA VAL A 114 -1.13 21.42 -1.40
C VAL A 114 0.22 20.77 -1.58
N PHE A 115 1.00 20.71 -0.52
CA PHE A 115 2.33 20.13 -0.49
C PHE A 115 2.34 18.84 0.32
N MET A 116 3.07 17.84 -0.18
CA MET A 116 3.36 16.60 0.55
C MET A 116 4.82 16.20 0.27
N ASP A 117 5.60 16.04 1.33
CA ASP A 117 6.97 15.58 1.22
C ASP A 117 7.03 14.05 1.10
N GLU A 118 7.99 13.53 0.34
CA GLU A 118 8.30 12.11 0.32
C GLU A 118 8.77 11.66 1.71
N ILE A 119 8.26 10.55 2.17
CA ILE A 119 8.71 9.92 3.42
C ILE A 119 9.75 8.84 3.13
N PRO A 120 10.61 8.47 4.09
CA PRO A 120 11.61 7.42 3.91
C PRO A 120 10.98 6.12 3.37
N GLY A 121 11.59 5.56 2.32
CA GLY A 121 11.12 4.34 1.68
C GLY A 121 10.02 4.54 0.62
N ILE A 122 9.59 5.78 0.39
CA ILE A 122 8.62 6.13 -0.68
C ILE A 122 9.29 6.99 -1.73
N THR A 123 8.95 6.70 -2.98
CA THR A 123 9.27 7.54 -4.14
C THR A 123 7.99 7.89 -4.87
N VAL A 124 7.79 9.17 -5.14
CA VAL A 124 6.65 9.68 -5.90
C VAL A 124 7.10 10.02 -7.32
N GLU A 125 6.38 9.56 -8.31
CA GLU A 125 6.57 9.91 -9.72
C GLU A 125 5.32 10.62 -10.25
N VAL A 126 5.51 11.65 -11.05
CA VAL A 126 4.42 12.37 -11.71
C VAL A 126 4.69 12.39 -13.21
N PRO A 127 4.37 11.29 -13.93
CA PRO A 127 4.64 11.18 -15.36
C PRO A 127 3.78 12.13 -16.20
N SER A 128 2.65 12.55 -15.68
CA SER A 128 1.79 13.58 -16.27
C SER A 128 1.10 14.39 -15.17
N PRO A 129 0.66 15.62 -15.47
CA PRO A 129 -0.03 16.47 -14.46
C PRO A 129 -1.26 15.83 -13.82
N ASN A 130 -1.83 14.83 -14.48
CA ASN A 130 -3.05 14.15 -14.04
C ASN A 130 -2.78 12.74 -13.45
N LYS A 131 -1.52 12.31 -13.36
CA LYS A 131 -1.16 10.97 -12.87
C LYS A 131 -0.06 11.04 -11.84
N ILE A 132 -0.30 10.43 -10.68
CA ILE A 132 0.65 10.29 -9.60
C ILE A 132 0.90 8.79 -9.38
N ILE A 133 2.16 8.38 -9.27
CA ILE A 133 2.56 7.02 -8.95
C ILE A 133 3.35 7.05 -7.65
N VAL A 134 2.90 6.33 -6.65
CA VAL A 134 3.58 6.15 -5.36
C VAL A 134 4.23 4.80 -5.36
N ARG A 135 5.56 4.74 -5.19
CA ARG A 135 6.35 3.50 -5.16
C ARG A 135 7.06 3.32 -3.84
N GLY A 136 7.27 2.08 -3.45
CA GLY A 136 8.05 1.71 -2.27
C GLY A 136 8.15 0.21 -2.10
N ILE A 137 8.94 -0.21 -1.13
CA ILE A 137 9.12 -1.63 -0.81
C ILE A 137 8.10 -2.13 0.22
N ASP A 138 7.61 -1.24 1.10
CA ASP A 138 6.62 -1.58 2.11
C ASP A 138 5.21 -1.26 1.62
N LYS A 139 4.39 -2.32 1.51
CA LYS A 139 2.99 -2.21 1.06
C LYS A 139 2.14 -1.32 1.96
N GLN A 140 2.39 -1.35 3.28
CA GLN A 140 1.62 -0.56 4.24
C GLN A 140 1.93 0.93 4.07
N VAL A 141 3.21 1.27 4.00
CA VAL A 141 3.67 2.67 3.85
C VAL A 141 3.23 3.24 2.50
N VAL A 142 3.37 2.46 1.41
CA VAL A 142 2.87 2.85 0.07
C VAL A 142 1.36 3.06 0.09
N GLY A 143 0.62 2.16 0.73
CA GLY A 143 -0.84 2.25 0.84
C GLY A 143 -1.29 3.46 1.65
N GLN A 144 -0.65 3.72 2.78
CA GLN A 144 -0.94 4.85 3.66
C GLN A 144 -0.67 6.18 2.95
N PHE A 145 0.52 6.35 2.36
CA PHE A 145 0.87 7.57 1.64
C PHE A 145 -0.09 7.84 0.47
N ALA A 146 -0.42 6.81 -0.31
CA ALA A 146 -1.39 6.95 -1.41
C ALA A 146 -2.79 7.33 -0.90
N ALA A 147 -3.22 6.81 0.24
CA ALA A 147 -4.49 7.17 0.87
C ALA A 147 -4.49 8.63 1.36
N GLU A 148 -3.39 9.11 1.90
CA GLU A 148 -3.23 10.51 2.31
C GLU A 148 -3.26 11.47 1.12
N VAL A 149 -2.58 11.12 0.01
CA VAL A 149 -2.66 11.89 -1.25
C VAL A 149 -4.10 11.96 -1.73
N ARG A 150 -4.80 10.82 -1.79
CA ARG A 150 -6.22 10.78 -2.17
C ARG A 150 -7.10 11.58 -1.21
N GLY A 151 -6.81 11.53 0.09
CA GLY A 151 -7.53 12.23 1.14
C GLY A 151 -7.46 13.76 1.04
N LYS A 152 -6.42 14.33 0.38
CA LYS A 152 -6.32 15.79 0.17
C LYS A 152 -7.48 16.36 -0.63
N ARG A 153 -8.01 15.60 -1.59
CA ARG A 153 -9.21 15.96 -2.36
C ARG A 153 -9.91 14.69 -2.87
N PRO A 154 -10.76 14.05 -2.05
CA PRO A 154 -11.49 12.87 -2.48
C PRO A 154 -12.39 13.15 -3.68
N PRO A 155 -12.65 12.17 -4.55
CA PRO A 155 -13.50 12.36 -5.73
C PRO A 155 -14.94 12.64 -5.31
N GLU A 156 -15.53 13.67 -5.90
CA GLU A 156 -16.92 14.03 -5.64
C GLU A 156 -17.87 13.19 -6.49
N PRO A 157 -19.12 12.96 -6.03
CA PRO A 157 -20.02 11.99 -6.67
C PRO A 157 -20.74 12.49 -7.92
N TYR A 158 -20.64 13.76 -8.31
CA TYR A 158 -21.38 14.30 -9.44
C TYR A 158 -20.54 14.32 -10.72
N LYS A 159 -19.47 15.10 -10.74
CA LYS A 159 -18.55 15.21 -11.89
C LYS A 159 -17.30 14.33 -11.75
N GLY A 160 -17.07 13.77 -10.57
CA GLY A 160 -15.93 12.93 -10.28
C GLY A 160 -14.61 13.71 -10.13
N LYS A 161 -14.69 15.02 -9.81
CA LYS A 161 -13.50 15.84 -9.55
C LYS A 161 -12.84 15.42 -8.25
N GLY A 162 -11.53 15.32 -8.26
CA GLY A 162 -10.73 14.90 -7.11
C GLY A 162 -9.64 13.91 -7.51
N ILE A 163 -9.01 13.34 -6.51
CA ILE A 163 -7.98 12.31 -6.65
C ILE A 163 -8.61 10.96 -6.37
N LYS A 164 -8.48 10.01 -7.28
CA LYS A 164 -8.94 8.63 -7.15
C LYS A 164 -7.82 7.65 -7.46
N TYR A 165 -7.93 6.41 -7.00
CA TYR A 165 -7.08 5.34 -7.52
C TYR A 165 -7.46 5.02 -8.97
N THR A 166 -6.50 4.62 -9.79
CA THR A 166 -6.77 4.22 -11.19
C THR A 166 -7.78 3.07 -11.29
N THR A 167 -7.77 2.17 -10.30
CA THR A 167 -8.71 1.05 -10.21
C THR A 167 -10.06 1.42 -9.59
N GLU A 168 -10.21 2.65 -9.07
CA GLU A 168 -11.42 3.08 -8.35
C GLU A 168 -12.50 3.54 -9.31
N VAL A 169 -13.67 2.92 -9.24
CA VAL A 169 -14.87 3.31 -9.99
C VAL A 169 -15.75 4.19 -9.12
N ILE A 170 -15.91 5.46 -9.50
CA ILE A 170 -16.76 6.40 -8.78
C ILE A 170 -18.21 6.25 -9.20
N ARG A 171 -19.08 5.83 -8.29
CA ARG A 171 -20.52 5.79 -8.51
C ARG A 171 -21.06 7.22 -8.56
N ARG A 172 -21.34 7.70 -9.78
CA ARG A 172 -21.87 9.06 -9.99
C ARG A 172 -23.35 9.14 -9.66
N LYS A 173 -23.74 10.25 -9.06
CA LYS A 173 -25.13 10.62 -8.79
C LYS A 173 -25.60 11.59 -9.89
N VAL A 174 -26.87 11.48 -10.24
CA VAL A 174 -27.52 12.47 -11.10
C VAL A 174 -27.81 13.71 -10.25
N GLY A 175 -27.34 14.88 -10.70
CA GLY A 175 -27.64 16.15 -10.04
C GLY A 175 -29.13 16.47 -10.08
N LYS A 176 -29.57 17.47 -9.30
CA LYS A 176 -30.94 17.95 -9.36
C LYS A 176 -31.23 18.44 -10.81
N THR A 177 -32.21 17.84 -11.46
CA THR A 177 -32.75 18.35 -12.69
C THR A 177 -33.44 19.66 -12.32
N GLY A 178 -32.99 20.79 -12.90
CA GLY A 178 -33.66 22.06 -12.72
C GLY A 178 -35.14 21.87 -13.07
N GLY A 179 -36.05 22.12 -12.12
CA GLY A 179 -37.47 22.02 -12.41
C GLY A 179 -37.81 22.90 -13.61
N LYS A 180 -38.36 22.30 -14.65
CA LYS A 180 -39.07 23.11 -15.67
C LYS A 180 -40.17 23.87 -14.90
N LYS A 181 -40.06 25.21 -14.84
CA LYS A 181 -41.20 26.05 -14.55
C LYS A 181 -42.22 25.91 -15.70
#